data_830a1753c13c213fc87c4e7ddf8bcff5
#
_entry.id   830a1753c13c213fc87c4e7ddf8bcff5
#
_cell.length_a   1.000
_cell.length_b   1.000
_cell.length_c   1.000
_cell.angle_alpha   90.00
_cell.angle_beta   90.00
_cell.angle_gamma   90.00
#
_symmetry.space_group_name_H-M   'P 1'
#
loop_
_entity.id
_entity.type
_entity.pdbx_description
1 polymer ?
#
loop_
_entity_poly.entity_id
_entity_poly.type
_entity_poly.pdbx_seq_one_letter_code
_entity_poly.pdbx_strand_id
1 'polypeptide(L)'
;RMYARVNMLFGDIIKVTPSSKVVGDMTLFMVQNNLTEEDIYEKGAALDFPQSVVDFFDGKLGIPYGGFPEKLQNIILRGAKPHLESHPADVDFEKVKFEMKEKRLPTREEDVSSYCIYPKVFSDYMERYHKYGDLSILDTPTFFFGMKPGEEICVNVEEGKMLLLRLNNITKPDA
;
A
#
# COMPACT_ATOMS: atom_id res chain seq x y z
N ARG A 1 -11.66 18.70 19.49
CA ARG A 1 -12.45 18.36 18.34
C ARG A 1 -12.27 16.87 18.07
N MET A 2 -13.13 16.22 17.28
CA MET A 2 -13.25 14.72 17.26
C MET A 2 -11.90 13.99 17.10
N TYR A 3 -11.05 14.34 16.14
CA TYR A 3 -9.75 13.70 15.94
C TYR A 3 -8.86 13.64 17.21
N ALA A 4 -8.79 14.73 17.97
CA ALA A 4 -8.01 14.75 19.21
C ALA A 4 -8.64 13.86 20.30
N ARG A 5 -9.99 13.82 20.36
CA ARG A 5 -10.71 12.95 21.30
C ARG A 5 -10.48 11.48 20.96
N VAL A 6 -10.55 11.12 19.68
CA VAL A 6 -10.23 9.75 19.22
C VAL A 6 -8.79 9.36 19.55
N ASN A 7 -7.83 10.29 19.39
CA ASN A 7 -6.46 10.00 19.79
C ASN A 7 -6.33 9.72 21.29
N MET A 8 -7.03 10.50 22.12
CA MET A 8 -7.08 10.24 23.57
C MET A 8 -7.77 8.92 23.89
N LEU A 9 -8.83 8.58 23.16
CA LEU A 9 -9.53 7.29 23.28
C LEU A 9 -8.59 6.11 22.98
N PHE A 10 -7.62 6.31 22.08
CA PHE A 10 -6.61 5.29 21.71
C PHE A 10 -5.40 5.25 22.67
N GLY A 11 -5.40 6.06 23.74
CA GLY A 11 -4.30 6.14 24.68
C GLY A 11 -3.25 7.19 24.36
N ASP A 12 -3.63 8.24 23.65
CA ASP A 12 -2.76 9.36 23.21
C ASP A 12 -1.53 8.89 22.43
N ILE A 13 -1.78 8.11 21.42
CA ILE A 13 -0.73 7.51 20.59
C ILE A 13 0.00 8.56 19.74
N ILE A 14 1.25 8.26 19.39
CA ILE A 14 2.05 9.08 18.47
C ILE A 14 1.40 9.07 17.08
N LYS A 15 1.13 10.27 16.55
CA LYS A 15 0.45 10.48 15.26
C LYS A 15 1.44 10.61 14.11
N VAL A 16 1.97 9.50 13.66
CA VAL A 16 2.78 9.36 12.45
C VAL A 16 2.15 8.31 11.53
N THR A 17 2.58 8.23 10.29
CA THR A 17 2.12 7.14 9.41
C THR A 17 2.68 5.80 9.91
N PRO A 18 1.88 4.75 10.10
CA PRO A 18 0.46 4.61 9.73
C PRO A 18 -0.57 4.99 10.83
N SER A 19 -0.15 5.24 12.08
CA SER A 19 -1.06 5.46 13.23
C SER A 19 -2.00 6.67 13.04
N SER A 20 -1.51 7.75 12.40
CA SER A 20 -2.33 8.91 12.07
C SER A 20 -3.52 8.58 11.17
N LYS A 21 -3.36 7.63 10.24
CA LYS A 21 -4.44 7.12 9.39
C LYS A 21 -5.48 6.38 10.22
N VAL A 22 -5.08 5.54 11.14
CA VAL A 22 -5.99 4.77 12.00
C VAL A 22 -6.87 5.71 12.83
N VAL A 23 -6.28 6.75 13.45
CA VAL A 23 -7.03 7.79 14.19
C VAL A 23 -7.98 8.54 13.25
N GLY A 24 -7.56 8.82 12.02
CA GLY A 24 -8.40 9.46 11.00
C GLY A 24 -9.60 8.60 10.60
N ASP A 25 -9.37 7.32 10.30
CA ASP A 25 -10.42 6.38 9.90
C ASP A 25 -11.46 6.21 11.02
N MET A 26 -11.02 6.06 12.28
CA MET A 26 -11.95 6.01 13.41
C MET A 26 -12.71 7.33 13.61
N THR A 27 -12.04 8.45 13.41
CA THR A 27 -12.70 9.76 13.49
C THR A 27 -13.82 9.90 12.45
N LEU A 28 -13.53 9.53 11.20
CA LEU A 28 -14.53 9.56 10.12
C LEU A 28 -15.68 8.62 10.41
N PHE A 29 -15.38 7.41 10.86
CA PHE A 29 -16.38 6.41 11.24
C PHE A 29 -17.34 6.95 12.33
N MET A 30 -16.79 7.54 13.41
CA MET A 30 -17.60 8.10 14.48
C MET A 30 -18.45 9.29 14.01
N VAL A 31 -17.87 10.19 13.20
CA VAL A 31 -18.59 11.36 12.68
C VAL A 31 -19.71 10.95 11.72
N GLN A 32 -19.46 10.03 10.80
CA GLN A 32 -20.44 9.57 9.82
C GLN A 32 -21.62 8.83 10.47
N ASN A 33 -21.37 8.14 11.57
CA ASN A 33 -22.39 7.39 12.30
C ASN A 33 -22.95 8.15 13.52
N ASN A 34 -22.60 9.42 13.71
CA ASN A 34 -22.99 10.26 14.86
C ASN A 34 -22.74 9.58 16.21
N LEU A 35 -21.57 8.93 16.35
CA LEU A 35 -21.20 8.19 17.56
C LEU A 35 -20.40 9.09 18.51
N THR A 36 -20.68 8.94 19.81
CA THR A 36 -19.89 9.48 20.91
C THR A 36 -18.89 8.43 21.43
N GLU A 37 -18.02 8.83 22.34
CA GLU A 37 -17.11 7.90 23.02
C GLU A 37 -17.89 6.88 23.88
N GLU A 38 -18.95 7.36 24.55
CA GLU A 38 -19.85 6.51 25.31
C GLU A 38 -20.51 5.45 24.43
N ASP A 39 -20.99 5.83 23.24
CA ASP A 39 -21.58 4.89 22.28
C ASP A 39 -20.60 3.79 21.88
N ILE A 40 -19.30 4.13 21.73
CA ILE A 40 -18.27 3.11 21.42
C ILE A 40 -18.16 2.08 22.55
N TYR A 41 -18.23 2.51 23.82
CA TYR A 41 -18.17 1.59 24.94
C TYR A 41 -19.47 0.80 25.18
N GLU A 42 -20.63 1.41 24.87
CA GLU A 42 -21.93 0.77 25.10
C GLU A 42 -22.37 -0.13 23.95
N LYS A 43 -22.15 0.31 22.71
CA LYS A 43 -22.67 -0.31 21.48
C LYS A 43 -21.58 -0.95 20.62
N GLY A 44 -20.30 -0.74 20.95
CA GLY A 44 -19.17 -1.09 20.11
C GLY A 44 -19.13 -2.56 19.67
N ALA A 45 -19.59 -3.48 20.49
CA ALA A 45 -19.65 -4.90 20.13
C ALA A 45 -20.53 -5.20 18.89
N ALA A 46 -21.49 -4.31 18.60
CA ALA A 46 -22.39 -4.42 17.43
C ALA A 46 -21.95 -3.54 16.24
N LEU A 47 -20.89 -2.75 16.40
CA LEU A 47 -20.41 -1.83 15.35
C LEU A 47 -19.39 -2.53 14.45
N ASP A 48 -19.46 -2.26 13.16
CA ASP A 48 -18.45 -2.70 12.19
C ASP A 48 -17.36 -1.61 12.04
N PHE A 49 -16.32 -1.74 12.86
CA PHE A 49 -15.20 -0.82 12.85
C PHE A 49 -14.41 -0.89 11.53
N PRO A 50 -13.80 0.23 11.09
CA PRO A 50 -12.87 0.21 9.95
C PRO A 50 -11.77 -0.83 10.13
N GLN A 51 -11.42 -1.56 9.07
CA GLN A 51 -10.43 -2.63 9.14
C GLN A 51 -9.08 -2.15 9.67
N SER A 52 -8.66 -0.92 9.31
CA SER A 52 -7.43 -0.31 9.83
C SER A 52 -7.41 -0.16 11.35
N VAL A 53 -8.58 0.10 11.95
CA VAL A 53 -8.75 0.20 13.40
C VAL A 53 -8.67 -1.18 14.04
N VAL A 54 -9.33 -2.18 13.45
CA VAL A 54 -9.25 -3.58 13.91
C VAL A 54 -7.80 -4.07 13.83
N ASP A 55 -7.13 -3.88 12.70
CA ASP A 55 -5.73 -4.29 12.50
C ASP A 55 -4.77 -3.62 13.48
N PHE A 56 -5.00 -2.35 13.83
CA PHE A 56 -4.22 -1.65 14.83
C PHE A 56 -4.37 -2.29 16.22
N PHE A 57 -5.60 -2.52 16.67
CA PHE A 57 -5.85 -3.14 17.98
C PHE A 57 -5.51 -4.62 18.03
N ASP A 58 -5.43 -5.28 16.88
CA ASP A 58 -4.93 -6.66 16.71
C ASP A 58 -3.39 -6.74 16.82
N GLY A 59 -2.69 -5.60 16.81
CA GLY A 59 -1.24 -5.54 16.96
C GLY A 59 -0.46 -5.60 15.65
N LYS A 60 -1.12 -5.64 14.47
CA LYS A 60 -0.46 -5.73 13.16
C LYS A 60 0.44 -4.52 12.82
N LEU A 61 0.25 -3.39 13.50
CA LEU A 61 1.09 -2.21 13.39
C LEU A 61 2.09 -2.06 14.55
N GLY A 62 2.27 -3.11 15.34
CA GLY A 62 3.03 -3.10 16.57
C GLY A 62 2.21 -2.57 17.76
N ILE A 63 2.84 -2.57 18.95
CA ILE A 63 2.22 -2.14 20.19
C ILE A 63 2.63 -0.70 20.48
N PRO A 64 1.68 0.23 20.71
CA PRO A 64 2.02 1.61 21.06
C PRO A 64 2.69 1.67 22.45
N TYR A 65 3.51 2.71 22.64
CA TYR A 65 4.08 2.97 23.95
C TYR A 65 2.95 3.12 25.01
N GLY A 66 3.01 2.35 26.07
CA GLY A 66 1.95 2.28 27.07
C GLY A 66 0.87 1.22 26.81
N GLY A 67 0.95 0.48 25.71
CA GLY A 67 -0.01 -0.57 25.36
C GLY A 67 -1.32 -0.02 24.76
N PHE A 68 -2.28 -0.92 24.59
CA PHE A 68 -3.63 -0.57 24.15
C PHE A 68 -4.56 -0.37 25.34
N PRO A 69 -5.56 0.56 25.26
CA PRO A 69 -6.64 0.61 26.26
C PRO A 69 -7.43 -0.70 26.26
N GLU A 70 -7.24 -1.55 27.25
CA GLU A 70 -7.74 -2.93 27.29
C GLU A 70 -9.25 -3.05 27.01
N LYS A 71 -10.06 -2.18 27.64
CA LYS A 71 -11.51 -2.19 27.44
C LYS A 71 -11.89 -1.92 25.99
N LEU A 72 -11.24 -0.95 25.35
CA LEU A 72 -11.49 -0.59 23.97
C LEU A 72 -11.00 -1.69 23.01
N GLN A 73 -9.80 -2.23 23.25
CA GLN A 73 -9.27 -3.36 22.49
C GLN A 73 -10.21 -4.54 22.49
N ASN A 74 -10.70 -4.92 23.68
CA ASN A 74 -11.63 -6.04 23.81
C ASN A 74 -12.95 -5.82 23.04
N ILE A 75 -13.47 -4.59 23.03
CA ILE A 75 -14.67 -4.22 22.28
C ILE A 75 -14.41 -4.33 20.77
N ILE A 76 -13.34 -3.73 20.29
CA ILE A 76 -13.00 -3.71 18.86
C ILE A 76 -12.71 -5.10 18.31
N LEU A 77 -11.99 -5.91 19.08
CA LEU A 77 -11.67 -7.30 18.72
C LEU A 77 -12.80 -8.30 19.07
N ARG A 78 -13.92 -7.82 19.63
CA ARG A 78 -15.07 -8.65 20.01
C ARG A 78 -14.66 -9.84 20.92
N GLY A 79 -13.73 -9.60 21.81
CA GLY A 79 -13.19 -10.62 22.73
C GLY A 79 -12.16 -11.58 22.11
N ALA A 80 -11.80 -11.41 20.85
CA ALA A 80 -10.73 -12.20 20.26
C ALA A 80 -9.37 -11.83 20.87
N LYS A 81 -8.48 -12.82 21.00
CA LYS A 81 -7.11 -12.55 21.46
C LYS A 81 -6.34 -11.83 20.35
N PRO A 82 -5.67 -10.71 20.66
CA PRO A 82 -4.84 -10.00 19.69
C PRO A 82 -3.61 -10.84 19.31
N HIS A 83 -3.12 -10.64 18.09
CA HIS A 83 -1.94 -11.35 17.55
C HIS A 83 -0.61 -10.71 18.01
N LEU A 84 -0.55 -10.17 19.24
CA LEU A 84 0.59 -9.41 19.76
C LEU A 84 1.89 -10.23 19.87
N GLU A 85 1.77 -11.53 19.97
CA GLU A 85 2.91 -12.45 20.10
C GLU A 85 3.24 -13.18 18.78
N SER A 86 2.45 -12.99 17.75
CA SER A 86 2.74 -13.62 16.48
C SER A 86 3.87 -12.86 15.78
N HIS A 87 5.08 -13.42 15.79
CA HIS A 87 6.06 -13.02 14.81
C HIS A 87 5.43 -13.20 13.40
N PRO A 88 5.67 -12.27 12.45
CA PRO A 88 5.30 -12.52 11.08
C PRO A 88 5.79 -13.90 10.69
N ALA A 89 4.93 -14.74 10.12
CA ALA A 89 5.36 -16.05 9.65
C ALA A 89 6.55 -15.84 8.70
N ASP A 90 7.59 -16.65 8.86
CA ASP A 90 8.73 -16.61 7.96
C ASP A 90 8.24 -16.79 6.53
N VAL A 91 8.72 -15.94 5.64
CA VAL A 91 8.35 -16.00 4.23
C VAL A 91 9.02 -17.22 3.61
N ASP A 92 8.22 -18.15 3.10
CA ASP A 92 8.72 -19.27 2.30
C ASP A 92 9.05 -18.75 0.88
N PHE A 93 10.29 -18.31 0.69
CA PHE A 93 10.76 -17.77 -0.58
C PHE A 93 10.67 -18.76 -1.74
N GLU A 94 10.81 -20.06 -1.50
CA GLU A 94 10.69 -21.06 -2.56
C GLU A 94 9.25 -21.20 -3.04
N LYS A 95 8.29 -21.14 -2.12
CA LYS A 95 6.87 -21.09 -2.46
C LYS A 95 6.53 -19.81 -3.23
N VAL A 96 7.06 -18.67 -2.82
CA VAL A 96 6.87 -17.39 -3.52
C VAL A 96 7.47 -17.45 -4.93
N LYS A 97 8.70 -17.95 -5.09
CA LYS A 97 9.33 -18.14 -6.40
C LYS A 97 8.51 -19.06 -7.31
N PHE A 98 7.93 -20.12 -6.75
CA PHE A 98 7.06 -21.01 -7.52
C PHE A 98 5.81 -20.27 -8.01
N GLU A 99 5.12 -19.54 -7.14
CA GLU A 99 3.96 -18.72 -7.49
C GLU A 99 4.30 -17.67 -8.58
N MET A 100 5.44 -16.99 -8.44
CA MET A 100 5.91 -16.01 -9.42
C MET A 100 6.17 -16.65 -10.80
N LYS A 101 6.77 -17.84 -10.82
CA LYS A 101 6.98 -18.60 -12.07
C LYS A 101 5.67 -18.97 -12.76
N GLU A 102 4.65 -19.43 -12.01
CA GLU A 102 3.33 -19.71 -12.56
C GLU A 102 2.69 -18.44 -13.18
N LYS A 103 2.92 -17.29 -12.59
CA LYS A 103 2.48 -15.99 -13.10
C LYS A 103 3.40 -15.42 -14.20
N ARG A 104 4.43 -16.15 -14.62
CA ARG A 104 5.45 -15.72 -15.59
C ARG A 104 6.18 -14.43 -15.19
N LEU A 105 6.37 -14.23 -13.89
CA LEU A 105 7.13 -13.12 -13.34
C LEU A 105 8.62 -13.52 -13.20
N PRO A 106 9.55 -12.57 -13.29
CA PRO A 106 10.96 -12.82 -13.04
C PRO A 106 11.17 -13.21 -11.57
N THR A 107 12.20 -14.03 -11.29
CA THR A 107 12.44 -14.61 -9.97
C THR A 107 13.86 -14.38 -9.47
N ARG A 108 14.50 -13.25 -9.86
CA ARG A 108 15.78 -12.83 -9.24
C ARG A 108 15.50 -12.44 -7.78
N GLU A 109 16.50 -12.38 -6.95
CA GLU A 109 16.34 -12.10 -5.51
C GLU A 109 15.63 -10.77 -5.24
N GLU A 110 16.01 -9.73 -5.99
CA GLU A 110 15.36 -8.41 -5.90
C GLU A 110 13.89 -8.43 -6.35
N ASP A 111 13.55 -9.23 -7.34
CA ASP A 111 12.18 -9.38 -7.84
C ASP A 111 11.30 -10.09 -6.79
N VAL A 112 11.84 -11.17 -6.21
CA VAL A 112 11.16 -11.92 -5.14
C VAL A 112 10.92 -11.03 -3.93
N SER A 113 11.92 -10.28 -3.51
CA SER A 113 11.80 -9.34 -2.39
C SER A 113 10.75 -8.27 -2.67
N SER A 114 10.76 -7.68 -3.87
CA SER A 114 9.79 -6.67 -4.30
C SER A 114 8.37 -7.23 -4.35
N TYR A 115 8.22 -8.45 -4.86
CA TYR A 115 6.92 -9.14 -4.90
C TYR A 115 6.39 -9.46 -3.49
N CYS A 116 7.26 -9.91 -2.57
CA CYS A 116 6.85 -10.17 -1.18
C CYS A 116 6.32 -8.92 -0.48
N ILE A 117 6.95 -7.75 -0.73
CA ILE A 117 6.58 -6.50 -0.05
C ILE A 117 5.34 -5.87 -0.71
N TYR A 118 5.27 -5.88 -2.05
CA TYR A 118 4.24 -5.19 -2.83
C TYR A 118 3.74 -6.04 -4.01
N PRO A 119 3.06 -7.18 -3.77
CA PRO A 119 2.74 -8.16 -4.81
C PRO A 119 1.91 -7.58 -5.96
N LYS A 120 0.91 -6.75 -5.63
CA LYS A 120 0.08 -6.11 -6.66
C LYS A 120 0.86 -5.08 -7.47
N VAL A 121 1.59 -4.19 -6.81
CA VAL A 121 2.37 -3.13 -7.48
C VAL A 121 3.43 -3.73 -8.38
N PHE A 122 4.12 -4.79 -7.92
CA PHE A 122 5.10 -5.50 -8.72
C PHE A 122 4.47 -6.16 -9.96
N SER A 123 3.33 -6.82 -9.80
CA SER A 123 2.60 -7.44 -10.91
C SER A 123 2.15 -6.40 -11.94
N ASP A 124 1.56 -5.29 -11.50
CA ASP A 124 1.13 -4.18 -12.37
C ASP A 124 2.33 -3.53 -13.11
N TYR A 125 3.49 -3.43 -12.43
CA TYR A 125 4.74 -2.96 -13.03
C TYR A 125 5.22 -3.93 -14.11
N MET A 126 5.24 -5.21 -13.83
CA MET A 126 5.71 -6.23 -14.80
C MET A 126 4.80 -6.34 -16.02
N GLU A 127 3.49 -6.17 -15.88
CA GLU A 127 2.56 -6.10 -17.00
C GLU A 127 2.93 -4.92 -17.95
N ARG A 128 3.21 -3.74 -17.37
CA ARG A 128 3.65 -2.58 -18.16
C ARG A 128 5.02 -2.80 -18.78
N TYR A 129 5.95 -3.38 -18.03
CA TYR A 129 7.29 -3.70 -18.52
C TYR A 129 7.25 -4.67 -19.71
N HIS A 130 6.40 -5.70 -19.67
CA HIS A 130 6.21 -6.62 -20.80
C HIS A 130 5.59 -5.94 -22.03
N LYS A 131 4.73 -4.95 -21.80
CA LYS A 131 4.08 -4.21 -22.89
C LYS A 131 4.99 -3.17 -23.55
N TYR A 132 5.78 -2.47 -22.78
CA TYR A 132 6.51 -1.28 -23.24
C TYR A 132 8.03 -1.45 -23.22
N GLY A 133 8.56 -2.49 -22.59
CA GLY A 133 9.99 -2.67 -22.34
C GLY A 133 10.53 -1.74 -21.25
N ASP A 134 11.85 -1.56 -21.26
CA ASP A 134 12.54 -0.66 -20.35
C ASP A 134 12.40 0.79 -20.81
N LEU A 135 11.64 1.58 -20.07
CA LEU A 135 11.43 3.00 -20.34
C LEU A 135 12.42 3.92 -19.62
N SER A 136 13.35 3.36 -18.82
CA SER A 136 14.34 4.15 -18.08
C SER A 136 15.33 4.88 -18.97
N ILE A 137 15.42 4.46 -20.24
CA ILE A 137 16.26 5.09 -21.27
C ILE A 137 15.67 6.40 -21.80
N LEU A 138 14.39 6.68 -21.53
CA LEU A 138 13.74 7.90 -21.99
C LEU A 138 14.00 9.06 -21.02
N ASP A 139 14.20 10.25 -21.55
CA ASP A 139 14.23 11.46 -20.76
C ASP A 139 12.84 11.78 -20.16
N THR A 140 12.83 12.47 -19.02
CA THR A 140 11.60 12.75 -18.26
C THR A 140 10.52 13.47 -19.09
N PRO A 141 10.81 14.52 -19.88
CA PRO A 141 9.81 15.15 -20.74
C PRO A 141 9.18 14.17 -21.74
N THR A 142 9.98 13.37 -22.42
CA THR A 142 9.49 12.37 -23.38
C THR A 142 8.63 11.30 -22.69
N PHE A 143 9.04 10.84 -21.52
CA PHE A 143 8.26 9.86 -20.74
C PHE A 143 6.86 10.37 -20.37
N PHE A 144 6.76 11.63 -19.90
CA PHE A 144 5.48 12.17 -19.42
C PHE A 144 4.60 12.77 -20.53
N PHE A 145 5.20 13.39 -21.54
CA PHE A 145 4.45 14.15 -22.54
C PHE A 145 4.46 13.50 -23.93
N GLY A 146 5.29 12.47 -24.12
CA GLY A 146 5.50 11.86 -25.42
C GLY A 146 6.27 12.78 -26.37
N MET A 147 6.30 12.37 -27.63
CA MET A 147 6.91 13.13 -28.73
C MET A 147 5.84 13.75 -29.62
N LYS A 148 6.16 14.88 -30.24
CA LYS A 148 5.34 15.50 -31.29
C LYS A 148 5.85 15.13 -32.69
N PRO A 149 5.00 15.11 -33.72
CA PRO A 149 5.46 14.89 -35.07
C PRO A 149 6.56 15.88 -35.46
N GLY A 150 7.64 15.35 -36.00
CA GLY A 150 8.85 16.12 -36.37
C GLY A 150 9.92 16.21 -35.28
N GLU A 151 9.61 15.82 -34.03
CA GLU A 151 10.61 15.77 -32.96
C GLU A 151 11.57 14.58 -33.12
N GLU A 152 12.80 14.79 -32.67
CA GLU A 152 13.86 13.80 -32.65
C GLU A 152 14.41 13.68 -31.21
N ILE A 153 14.65 12.46 -30.77
CA ILE A 153 15.32 12.16 -29.50
C ILE A 153 16.47 11.18 -29.74
N CYS A 154 17.54 11.35 -28.97
CA CYS A 154 18.61 10.36 -28.87
C CYS A 154 18.41 9.51 -27.61
N VAL A 155 18.38 8.19 -27.75
CA VAL A 155 18.30 7.25 -26.62
C VAL A 155 19.54 6.35 -26.61
N ASN A 156 20.12 6.19 -25.42
CA ASN A 156 21.20 5.23 -25.20
C ASN A 156 20.58 3.85 -24.93
N VAL A 157 20.81 2.90 -25.83
CA VAL A 157 20.22 1.56 -25.71
C VAL A 157 21.15 0.59 -24.99
N GLU A 158 22.43 0.70 -25.29
CA GLU A 158 23.51 -0.09 -24.68
C GLU A 158 24.77 0.77 -24.63
N GLU A 159 25.76 0.34 -23.86
CA GLU A 159 27.04 1.04 -23.77
C GLU A 159 27.64 1.25 -25.16
N GLY A 160 27.77 2.49 -25.54
CA GLY A 160 28.32 2.89 -26.85
C GLY A 160 27.34 2.83 -28.05
N LYS A 161 26.08 2.47 -27.83
CA LYS A 161 25.04 2.48 -28.87
C LYS A 161 23.99 3.53 -28.60
N MET A 162 23.88 4.51 -29.47
CA MET A 162 22.83 5.51 -29.49
C MET A 162 21.87 5.27 -30.64
N LEU A 163 20.56 5.40 -30.38
CA LEU A 163 19.55 5.45 -31.41
C LEU A 163 19.00 6.87 -31.51
N LEU A 164 18.91 7.37 -32.75
CA LEU A 164 18.16 8.57 -33.07
C LEU A 164 16.77 8.17 -33.53
N LEU A 165 15.77 8.54 -32.72
CA LEU A 165 14.36 8.28 -33.01
C LEU A 165 13.72 9.57 -33.51
N ARG A 166 13.02 9.50 -34.64
CA ARG A 166 12.22 10.61 -35.16
C ARG A 166 10.76 10.20 -35.28
N LEU A 167 9.87 10.96 -34.66
CA LEU A 167 8.44 10.74 -34.78
C LEU A 167 7.91 11.42 -36.03
N ASN A 168 7.55 10.65 -37.06
CA ASN A 168 7.04 11.19 -38.31
C ASN A 168 5.53 11.47 -38.23
N ASN A 169 4.74 10.61 -37.60
CA ASN A 169 3.30 10.77 -37.55
C ASN A 169 2.71 10.04 -36.30
N ILE A 170 1.54 10.48 -35.86
CA ILE A 170 0.75 9.86 -34.83
C ILE A 170 -0.59 9.47 -35.44
N THR A 171 -0.86 8.15 -35.51
CA THR A 171 -2.19 7.62 -35.85
C THR A 171 -2.94 7.33 -34.58
N LYS A 172 -4.17 7.83 -34.44
CA LYS A 172 -5.04 7.37 -33.36
C LYS A 172 -5.48 5.94 -33.66
N PRO A 173 -5.48 5.03 -32.68
CA PRO A 173 -6.11 3.74 -32.89
C PRO A 173 -7.60 3.99 -33.21
N ASP A 174 -8.10 3.25 -34.21
CA ASP A 174 -9.53 3.25 -34.51
C ASP A 174 -10.31 2.86 -33.25
N ALA A 175 -11.36 3.65 -32.91
CA ALA A 175 -12.16 3.49 -31.71
C ALA A 175 -13.06 2.27 -31.80
#